data_949be265e2da7456341a41435720ce8e
#
_entry.id   949be265e2da7456341a41435720ce8e
#
_cell.length_a   1.000
_cell.length_b   1.000
_cell.length_c   1.000
_cell.angle_alpha   90.00
_cell.angle_beta   90.00
_cell.angle_gamma   90.00
#
_symmetry.space_group_name_H-M   'P 1'
#
loop_
_entity.id
_entity.type
_entity.pdbx_description
1 polymer ?
#
loop_
_entity_poly.entity_id
_entity_poly.type
_entity_poly.pdbx_seq_one_letter_code
_entity_poly.pdbx_strand_id
1 'polypeptide(L)' 'MRLSRHAKNRARHLGATLADVERVIADPIDVDRDEDGKLMYAGYIQGIRVRVVVALDEPDLIVTIHERRR' A
#
# COMPACT_ATOMS: atom_id res chain seq x y z
N MET A 1 10.93 0.34 5.18
CA MET A 1 10.12 -0.67 4.48
C MET A 1 10.61 -0.84 3.05
N ARG A 2 10.27 -1.95 2.43
CA ARG A 2 10.69 -2.28 1.06
C ARG A 2 9.45 -2.47 0.20
N LEU A 3 9.57 -2.13 -1.08
CA LEU A 3 8.53 -2.40 -2.06
C LEU A 3 8.92 -3.64 -2.86
N SER A 4 7.98 -4.56 -3.07
CA SER A 4 8.16 -5.65 -4.03
C SER A 4 8.27 -5.06 -5.43
N ARG A 5 8.69 -5.86 -6.41
CA ARG A 5 8.74 -5.40 -7.80
C ARG A 5 7.37 -4.91 -8.27
N HIS A 6 6.34 -5.66 -7.94
CA HIS A 6 4.97 -5.30 -8.31
C HIS A 6 4.55 -3.98 -7.65
N ALA A 7 4.85 -3.82 -6.36
CA ALA A 7 4.53 -2.59 -5.64
C ALA A 7 5.30 -1.40 -6.20
N LYS A 8 6.56 -1.58 -6.60
CA LYS A 8 7.35 -0.52 -7.24
C LYS A 8 6.69 -0.06 -8.53
N ASN A 9 6.22 -0.99 -9.35
CA ASN A 9 5.55 -0.64 -10.59
C ASN A 9 4.26 0.13 -10.33
N ARG A 10 3.49 -0.30 -9.34
CA ARG A 10 2.26 0.40 -8.97
C ARG A 10 2.53 1.80 -8.44
N ALA A 11 3.54 1.94 -7.58
CA ALA A 11 3.93 3.24 -7.05
C ALA A 11 4.35 4.18 -8.17
N ARG A 12 5.12 3.67 -9.15
CA ARG A 12 5.55 4.46 -10.30
C ARG A 12 4.35 4.98 -11.10
N HIS A 13 3.35 4.14 -11.33
CA HIS A 13 2.14 4.56 -12.04
C HIS A 13 1.36 5.63 -11.29
N LEU A 14 1.43 5.61 -9.96
CA LEU A 14 0.76 6.60 -9.13
C LEU A 14 1.58 7.87 -8.93
N GLY A 15 2.83 7.87 -9.35
CA GLY A 15 3.75 8.96 -9.03
C GLY A 15 4.09 9.01 -7.54
N ALA A 16 4.02 7.87 -6.86
CA ALA A 16 4.23 7.79 -5.41
C ALA A 16 5.67 7.45 -5.08
N THR A 17 6.18 8.05 -4.01
CA THR A 17 7.48 7.69 -3.43
C THR A 17 7.27 6.64 -2.33
N LEU A 18 8.36 6.00 -1.90
CA LEU A 18 8.30 5.11 -0.75
C LEU A 18 7.76 5.85 0.49
N ALA A 19 8.18 7.10 0.68
CA ALA A 19 7.70 7.90 1.81
C ALA A 19 6.19 8.11 1.77
N ASP A 20 5.61 8.31 0.57
CA ASP A 20 4.16 8.44 0.42
C ASP A 20 3.45 7.17 0.86
N VAL A 21 3.98 6.02 0.46
CA VAL A 21 3.40 4.72 0.80
C VAL A 21 3.52 4.44 2.30
N GLU A 22 4.69 4.74 2.86
CA GLU A 22 4.92 4.55 4.30
C GLU A 22 4.00 5.44 5.14
N ARG A 23 3.66 6.62 4.63
CA ARG A 23 2.75 7.53 5.33
C ARG A 23 1.34 6.93 5.43
N VAL A 24 0.90 6.23 4.40
CA VAL A 24 -0.39 5.54 4.44
C VAL A 24 -0.40 4.49 5.55
N ILE A 25 0.70 3.75 5.69
CA ILE A 25 0.81 2.73 6.73
C ILE A 25 0.88 3.35 8.12
N ALA A 26 1.58 4.47 8.25
CA ALA A 26 1.77 5.11 9.53
C ALA A 26 0.50 5.76 10.07
N ASP A 27 -0.35 6.28 9.17
CA ASP A 27 -1.58 6.97 9.57
C ASP A 27 -2.72 6.59 8.61
N PRO A 28 -3.17 5.34 8.65
CA PRO A 28 -4.20 4.87 7.73
C PRO A 28 -5.59 5.38 8.11
N ILE A 29 -6.44 5.53 7.09
CA ILE A 29 -7.87 5.82 7.29
C ILE A 29 -8.57 4.58 7.83
N ASP A 30 -8.14 3.42 7.37
CA ASP A 30 -8.75 2.15 7.73
C ASP A 30 -7.70 1.05 7.57
N VAL A 31 -7.84 -0.01 8.36
CA VAL A 31 -6.98 -1.20 8.28
C VAL A 31 -7.89 -2.41 8.20
N ASP A 32 -7.63 -3.26 7.23
CA ASP A 32 -8.42 -4.47 7.02
C ASP A 32 -7.49 -5.61 6.67
N ARG A 33 -8.03 -6.79 6.47
CA ARG A 33 -7.27 -7.96 6.01
C ARG A 33 -7.87 -8.47 4.71
N ASP A 34 -7.00 -8.97 3.81
CA ASP A 34 -7.48 -9.61 2.59
C ASP A 34 -7.86 -11.06 2.88
N GLU A 35 -8.25 -11.80 1.85
CA GLU A 35 -8.67 -13.20 1.98
C GLU A 35 -7.55 -14.09 2.52
N ASP A 36 -6.30 -13.73 2.28
CA ASP A 36 -5.13 -14.49 2.75
C ASP A 36 -4.67 -14.05 4.13
N GLY A 37 -5.32 -13.04 4.71
CA GLY A 37 -4.97 -12.51 6.02
C GLY A 37 -3.92 -11.41 6.00
N LYS A 38 -3.50 -10.94 4.82
CA LYS A 38 -2.54 -9.84 4.73
C LYS A 38 -3.20 -8.53 5.15
N LEU A 39 -2.44 -7.69 5.83
CA LEU A 39 -2.94 -6.37 6.25
C LEU A 39 -3.01 -5.43 5.05
N MET A 40 -4.13 -4.73 4.95
CA MET A 40 -4.37 -3.71 3.94
C MET A 40 -4.61 -2.38 4.64
N TYR A 41 -3.77 -1.40 4.33
CA TYR A 41 -3.85 -0.06 4.90
C TYR A 41 -4.44 0.88 3.86
N ALA A 42 -5.56 1.50 4.17
CA ALA A 42 -6.23 2.44 3.27
C ALA A 42 -5.76 3.86 3.53
N GLY A 43 -5.61 4.63 2.48
CA GLY A 43 -5.24 6.03 2.59
C GLY A 43 -5.29 6.71 1.24
N TYR A 44 -4.64 7.88 1.14
CA TYR A 44 -4.59 8.65 -0.10
C TYR A 44 -3.15 8.94 -0.48
N ILE A 45 -2.85 8.80 -1.77
CA ILE A 45 -1.59 9.21 -2.36
C ILE A 45 -1.92 10.06 -3.58
N GLN A 46 -1.43 11.29 -3.63
CA GLN A 46 -1.71 12.21 -4.73
C GLN A 46 -3.21 12.39 -4.96
N GLY A 47 -3.99 12.39 -3.88
CA GLY A 47 -5.44 12.52 -3.97
C GLY A 47 -6.18 11.27 -4.43
N ILE A 48 -5.47 10.18 -4.67
CA ILE A 48 -6.05 8.92 -5.14
C ILE A 48 -6.19 7.98 -3.94
N ARG A 49 -7.36 7.40 -3.78
CA ARG A 49 -7.57 6.43 -2.71
C ARG A 49 -6.87 5.14 -3.05
N VAL A 50 -6.07 4.64 -2.11
CA VAL A 50 -5.26 3.44 -2.31
C VAL A 50 -5.40 2.49 -1.12
N ARG A 51 -5.07 1.23 -1.36
CA ARG A 51 -4.84 0.24 -0.32
C ARG A 51 -3.44 -0.31 -0.48
N VAL A 52 -2.67 -0.24 0.60
CA VAL A 52 -1.30 -0.75 0.64
C VAL A 52 -1.32 -2.09 1.35
N VAL A 53 -0.88 -3.14 0.65
CA VAL A 53 -0.91 -4.50 1.17
C VAL A 53 0.48 -4.93 1.60
N VAL A 54 0.59 -5.39 2.84
CA VAL A 54 1.86 -5.80 3.45
C VAL A 54 1.91 -7.32 3.54
N ALA A 55 3.10 -7.89 3.33
CA ALA A 55 3.28 -9.34 3.37
C ALA A 55 2.96 -9.90 4.74
N LEU A 56 2.37 -11.09 4.77
CA LEU A 56 1.91 -11.70 6.00
C LEU A 56 3.06 -12.05 6.96
N ASP A 57 4.15 -12.58 6.41
CA ASP A 57 5.29 -13.05 7.19
C ASP A 57 6.51 -12.13 7.08
N GLU A 58 6.38 -11.02 6.37
CA GLU A 58 7.44 -10.01 6.25
C GLU A 58 6.80 -8.63 6.37
N PRO A 59 6.57 -8.16 7.61
CA PRO A 59 5.79 -6.92 7.81
C PRO A 59 6.46 -5.65 7.29
N ASP A 60 7.74 -5.70 6.92
CA ASP A 60 8.43 -4.57 6.29
C ASP A 60 8.38 -4.61 4.76
N LEU A 61 7.74 -5.63 4.17
CA LEU A 61 7.62 -5.79 2.72
C LEU A 61 6.22 -5.40 2.25
N ILE A 62 6.14 -4.40 1.39
CA ILE A 62 4.90 -3.99 0.74
C ILE A 62 4.75 -4.81 -0.53
N VAL A 63 3.69 -5.62 -0.59
CA VAL A 63 3.46 -6.59 -1.66
C VAL A 63 2.85 -5.91 -2.88
N THR A 64 1.87 -5.05 -2.66
CA THR A 64 1.17 -4.37 -3.74
C THR A 64 0.45 -3.13 -3.25
N ILE A 65 0.04 -2.30 -4.18
CA ILE A 65 -0.75 -1.09 -3.93
C ILE A 65 -1.92 -1.13 -4.89
N HIS A 66 -3.14 -1.12 -4.37
CA HIS A 66 -4.36 -1.08 -5.18
C HIS A 66 -4.92 0.33 -5.21
N GLU A 67 -5.29 0.80 -6.39
CA GLU A 67 -6.07 2.02 -6.52
C GLU A 67 -7.54 1.69 -6.36
N ARG A 68 -8.24 2.53 -5.62
CA ARG A 68 -9.71 2.44 -5.51
C ARG A 68 -10.29 3.55 -6.37
N ARG A 69 -10.78 3.19 -7.54
CA ARG A 69 -11.47 4.12 -8.43
C ARG A 69 -12.94 3.76 -8.49
N ARG A 70 -13.74 4.77 -8.66
CA ARG A 70 -15.18 4.60 -8.80
C ARG A 70 -15.55 4.42 -10.25
#